data_a3308be20f15a7e50cc5782611331692
#
_entry.id   a3308be20f15a7e50cc5782611331692
#
_cell.length_a   1.000
_cell.length_b   1.000
_cell.length_c   1.000
_cell.angle_alpha   90.00
_cell.angle_beta   90.00
_cell.angle_gamma   90.00
#
_symmetry.space_group_name_H-M   'P 1'
#
loop_
_entity.id
_entity.type
_entity.pdbx_description
1 polymer ?
#
loop_
_entity_poly.entity_id
_entity_poly.type
_entity_poly.pdbx_seq_one_letter_code
_entity_poly.pdbx_strand_id
1 'polypeptide(L)'
;NIDINTNLDLGKLPPQALDLEESVLGALMLEKDALTNVIDILKPENFYKDANKEIYQSIIDLFNDSEPIDLLTVTSQLKKNGKLEYVGGSFYVTQLTTRVNSASNIEYHARIILEQSIKRQLIEVSGEVQKEAYEDTTDVFDLLDNTEQSLFDISESHIRKNYSQVKGLMKEAIDEL
;
A
#
# COMPACT_ATOMS: atom_id res chain seq x y z
N ASN A 1 -26.30 -13.01 -31.52
CA ASN A 1 -25.85 -13.67 -30.28
C ASN A 1 -24.47 -13.15 -29.97
N ILE A 2 -24.44 -12.07 -29.23
CA ILE A 2 -23.21 -11.62 -28.57
C ILE A 2 -23.19 -12.40 -27.27
N ASP A 3 -22.43 -13.49 -27.23
CA ASP A 3 -22.02 -14.12 -25.99
C ASP A 3 -21.18 -13.10 -25.21
N ILE A 4 -21.84 -12.30 -24.40
CA ILE A 4 -21.21 -11.51 -23.35
C ILE A 4 -20.78 -12.53 -22.30
N ASN A 5 -19.64 -13.14 -22.53
CA ASN A 5 -18.92 -13.91 -21.54
C ASN A 5 -18.37 -12.91 -20.51
N THR A 6 -19.29 -12.38 -19.70
CA THR A 6 -18.98 -11.70 -18.44
C THR A 6 -18.50 -12.75 -17.43
N ASN A 7 -17.44 -13.48 -17.80
CA ASN A 7 -16.57 -14.10 -16.84
C ASN A 7 -15.73 -12.97 -16.20
N LEU A 8 -16.42 -12.13 -15.41
CA LEU A 8 -15.77 -11.58 -14.24
C LEU A 8 -15.09 -12.77 -13.58
N ASP A 9 -13.79 -12.69 -13.41
CA ASP A 9 -12.92 -13.73 -12.82
C ASP A 9 -13.38 -14.08 -11.39
N LEU A 10 -14.57 -14.65 -11.28
CA LEU A 10 -15.13 -15.21 -10.06
C LEU A 10 -14.26 -16.42 -9.68
N GLY A 11 -13.14 -16.16 -9.04
CA GLY A 11 -12.19 -17.18 -8.58
C GLY A 11 -10.72 -16.75 -8.57
N LYS A 12 -10.36 -15.65 -9.18
CA LYS A 12 -8.99 -15.11 -9.02
C LYS A 12 -8.86 -14.33 -7.71
N LEU A 13 -7.80 -14.63 -6.96
CA LEU A 13 -7.44 -13.83 -5.80
C LEU A 13 -7.08 -12.39 -6.26
N PRO A 14 -7.48 -11.36 -5.51
CA PRO A 14 -7.06 -9.99 -5.79
C PRO A 14 -5.53 -9.89 -5.84
N PRO A 15 -4.96 -9.00 -6.66
CA PRO A 15 -3.52 -8.77 -6.69
C PRO A 15 -2.95 -8.49 -5.31
N GLN A 16 -1.96 -9.29 -4.89
CA GLN A 16 -1.39 -9.26 -3.55
C GLN A 16 0.06 -9.78 -3.55
N ALA A 17 0.82 -9.41 -2.53
CA ALA A 17 2.19 -9.85 -2.32
C ALA A 17 2.47 -10.04 -0.82
N LEU A 18 1.73 -10.96 -0.17
CA LEU A 18 1.71 -11.14 1.29
C LEU A 18 3.10 -11.41 1.87
N ASP A 19 3.92 -12.24 1.22
CA ASP A 19 5.28 -12.52 1.68
C ASP A 19 6.16 -11.27 1.69
N LEU A 20 5.96 -10.36 0.73
CA LEU A 20 6.67 -9.09 0.67
C LEU A 20 6.14 -8.10 1.70
N GLU A 21 4.83 -8.07 1.95
CA GLU A 21 4.24 -7.27 3.04
C GLU A 21 4.85 -7.68 4.39
N GLU A 22 4.87 -8.97 4.69
CA GLU A 22 5.44 -9.51 5.92
C GLU A 22 6.95 -9.22 6.02
N SER A 23 7.68 -9.35 4.91
CA SER A 23 9.11 -9.04 4.85
C SER A 23 9.41 -7.57 5.11
N VAL A 24 8.64 -6.65 4.49
CA VAL A 24 8.79 -5.21 4.71
C VAL A 24 8.52 -4.85 6.17
N LEU A 25 7.41 -5.32 6.75
CA LEU A 25 7.06 -5.03 8.15
C LEU A 25 8.12 -5.56 9.13
N GLY A 26 8.61 -6.77 8.89
CA GLY A 26 9.69 -7.33 9.70
C GLY A 26 10.98 -6.53 9.61
N ALA A 27 11.36 -6.10 8.41
CA ALA A 27 12.55 -5.27 8.19
C ALA A 27 12.46 -3.92 8.89
N LEU A 28 11.27 -3.28 8.87
CA LEU A 28 11.02 -2.01 9.57
C LEU A 28 11.18 -2.10 11.09
N MET A 29 10.93 -3.27 11.69
CA MET A 29 11.11 -3.50 13.12
C MET A 29 12.53 -3.90 13.50
N LEU A 30 13.36 -4.31 12.53
CA LEU A 30 14.74 -4.76 12.77
C LEU A 30 15.78 -3.71 12.45
N GLU A 31 15.54 -2.88 11.43
CA GLU A 31 16.51 -1.90 10.93
C GLU A 31 16.02 -0.47 11.13
N LYS A 32 16.77 0.28 11.92
CA LYS A 32 16.39 1.61 12.43
C LYS A 32 16.05 2.62 11.35
N ASP A 33 16.74 2.59 10.21
CA ASP A 33 16.59 3.57 9.13
C ASP A 33 15.76 3.04 7.94
N ALA A 34 15.23 1.80 8.06
CA ALA A 34 14.50 1.16 6.97
C ALA A 34 13.24 1.91 6.55
N LEU A 35 12.57 2.57 7.50
CA LEU A 35 11.31 3.29 7.22
C LEU A 35 11.54 4.46 6.26
N THR A 36 12.66 5.16 6.34
CA THR A 36 12.96 6.31 5.47
C THR A 36 12.98 5.93 3.98
N ASN A 37 13.30 4.66 3.68
CA ASN A 37 13.35 4.15 2.31
C ASN A 37 11.96 3.81 1.74
N VAL A 38 10.94 3.69 2.59
CA VAL A 38 9.61 3.22 2.16
C VAL A 38 8.44 4.15 2.54
N ILE A 39 8.64 5.07 3.47
CA ILE A 39 7.58 5.97 3.96
C ILE A 39 6.97 6.81 2.84
N ASP A 40 7.79 7.13 1.83
CA ASP A 40 7.34 7.87 0.65
C ASP A 40 6.71 6.97 -0.43
N ILE A 41 6.83 5.67 -0.33
CA ILE A 41 6.32 4.71 -1.30
C ILE A 41 5.00 4.14 -0.80
N LEU A 42 4.95 3.71 0.45
CA LEU A 42 3.83 2.97 1.03
C LEU A 42 2.97 3.83 1.95
N LYS A 43 1.68 3.55 1.91
CA LYS A 43 0.68 3.96 2.89
C LYS A 43 0.02 2.73 3.48
N PRO A 44 -0.64 2.81 4.66
CA PRO A 44 -1.36 1.68 5.24
C PRO A 44 -2.34 1.00 4.26
N GLU A 45 -3.03 1.79 3.42
CA GLU A 45 -4.02 1.31 2.46
C GLU A 45 -3.43 0.43 1.34
N ASN A 46 -2.11 0.49 1.13
CA ASN A 46 -1.45 -0.32 0.11
C ASN A 46 -1.32 -1.79 0.50
N PHE A 47 -1.39 -2.11 1.78
CA PHE A 47 -1.33 -3.49 2.25
C PHE A 47 -2.65 -4.22 1.99
N TYR A 48 -2.55 -5.47 1.53
CA TYR A 48 -3.72 -6.31 1.25
C TYR A 48 -4.31 -6.90 2.53
N LYS A 49 -3.44 -7.38 3.43
CA LYS A 49 -3.86 -7.98 4.69
C LYS A 49 -4.13 -6.90 5.73
N ASP A 50 -5.37 -6.84 6.25
CA ASP A 50 -5.77 -5.83 7.23
C ASP A 50 -4.88 -5.82 8.49
N ALA A 51 -4.42 -6.99 8.94
CA ALA A 51 -3.47 -7.07 10.03
C ALA A 51 -2.16 -6.33 9.72
N ASN A 52 -1.65 -6.44 8.49
CA ASN A 52 -0.43 -5.77 8.04
C ASN A 52 -0.64 -4.25 7.92
N LYS A 53 -1.83 -3.83 7.48
CA LYS A 53 -2.25 -2.42 7.45
C LYS A 53 -2.18 -1.78 8.84
N GLU A 54 -2.76 -2.44 9.84
CA GLU A 54 -2.77 -1.95 11.24
C GLU A 54 -1.36 -1.92 11.85
N ILE A 55 -0.50 -2.90 11.53
CA ILE A 55 0.89 -2.92 11.97
C ILE A 55 1.66 -1.76 11.34
N TYR A 56 1.52 -1.55 10.03
CA TYR A 56 2.18 -0.44 9.35
C TYR A 56 1.68 0.92 9.85
N GLN A 57 0.38 1.07 10.11
CA GLN A 57 -0.17 2.28 10.72
C GLN A 57 0.47 2.55 12.09
N SER A 58 0.62 1.52 12.93
CA SER A 58 1.29 1.68 14.24
C SER A 58 2.75 2.08 14.11
N ILE A 59 3.45 1.62 13.06
CA ILE A 59 4.81 2.04 12.73
C ILE A 59 4.85 3.53 12.34
N ILE A 60 3.90 3.98 11.52
CA ILE A 60 3.78 5.39 11.13
C ILE A 60 3.44 6.27 12.33
N ASP A 61 2.57 5.82 13.23
CA ASP A 61 2.22 6.56 14.46
C ASP A 61 3.46 6.78 15.33
N LEU A 62 4.27 5.72 15.57
CA LEU A 62 5.53 5.80 16.31
C LEU A 62 6.52 6.76 15.65
N PHE A 63 6.64 6.71 14.33
CA PHE A 63 7.52 7.61 13.58
C PHE A 63 7.10 9.08 13.76
N ASN A 64 5.81 9.37 13.65
CA ASN A 64 5.27 10.72 13.83
C ASN A 64 5.47 11.24 15.26
N ASP A 65 5.40 10.35 16.24
CA ASP A 65 5.64 10.66 17.65
C ASP A 65 7.15 10.73 17.99
N SER A 66 8.04 10.51 17.00
CA SER A 66 9.49 10.42 17.18
C SER A 66 9.93 9.34 18.17
N GLU A 67 9.14 8.26 18.28
CA GLU A 67 9.44 7.11 19.11
C GLU A 67 10.23 6.05 18.34
N PRO A 68 11.05 5.24 19.04
CA PRO A 68 11.78 4.13 18.40
C PRO A 68 10.82 3.13 17.75
N ILE A 69 11.23 2.58 16.60
CA ILE A 69 10.48 1.54 15.89
C ILE A 69 11.22 0.22 16.07
N ASP A 70 10.66 -0.66 16.87
CA ASP A 70 11.13 -2.03 17.09
C ASP A 70 9.96 -2.96 17.48
N LEU A 71 10.24 -4.25 17.63
CA LEU A 71 9.24 -5.24 18.00
C LEU A 71 8.45 -4.88 19.26
N LEU A 72 9.11 -4.31 20.27
CA LEU A 72 8.49 -4.03 21.57
C LEU A 72 7.59 -2.77 21.49
N THR A 73 8.09 -1.72 20.86
CA THR A 73 7.36 -0.46 20.70
C THR A 73 6.14 -0.64 19.79
N VAL A 74 6.28 -1.36 18.66
CA VAL A 74 5.16 -1.67 17.76
C VAL A 74 4.10 -2.52 18.48
N THR A 75 4.51 -3.56 19.24
CA THR A 75 3.58 -4.39 20.02
C THR A 75 2.85 -3.54 21.07
N SER A 76 3.56 -2.64 21.75
CA SER A 76 2.98 -1.72 22.73
C SER A 76 1.99 -0.76 22.11
N GLN A 77 2.32 -0.18 20.95
CA GLN A 77 1.44 0.73 20.21
C GLN A 77 0.16 0.03 19.74
N LEU A 78 0.28 -1.19 19.20
CA LEU A 78 -0.87 -2.02 18.83
C LEU A 78 -1.77 -2.32 20.03
N LYS A 79 -1.18 -2.59 21.19
CA LYS A 79 -1.94 -2.80 22.44
C LYS A 79 -2.64 -1.52 22.89
N LYS A 80 -1.97 -0.38 22.85
CA LYS A 80 -2.54 0.95 23.17
C LYS A 80 -3.72 1.28 22.27
N ASN A 81 -3.63 0.94 20.99
CA ASN A 81 -4.68 1.14 20.00
C ASN A 81 -5.79 0.07 20.05
N GLY A 82 -5.70 -0.93 20.93
CA GLY A 82 -6.66 -2.03 21.03
C GLY A 82 -6.66 -2.98 19.83
N LYS A 83 -5.58 -2.99 19.03
CA LYS A 83 -5.46 -3.75 17.78
C LYS A 83 -4.60 -5.01 17.89
N LEU A 84 -3.92 -5.23 19.02
CA LEU A 84 -2.95 -6.32 19.14
C LEU A 84 -3.58 -7.70 18.86
N GLU A 85 -4.73 -7.99 19.45
CA GLU A 85 -5.42 -9.27 19.23
C GLU A 85 -5.96 -9.39 17.79
N TYR A 86 -6.42 -8.27 17.22
CA TYR A 86 -6.92 -8.22 15.85
C TYR A 86 -5.85 -8.60 14.83
N VAL A 87 -4.61 -8.17 15.01
CA VAL A 87 -3.50 -8.51 14.10
C VAL A 87 -2.96 -9.92 14.27
N GLY A 88 -3.40 -10.68 15.29
CA GLY A 88 -2.93 -12.04 15.59
C GLY A 88 -1.99 -12.10 16.80
N GLY A 89 -2.04 -11.09 17.67
CA GLY A 89 -1.31 -11.03 18.91
C GLY A 89 0.20 -10.82 18.74
N SER A 90 0.91 -10.81 19.88
CA SER A 90 2.38 -10.66 19.89
C SER A 90 3.09 -11.77 19.10
N PHE A 91 2.47 -12.94 18.97
CA PHE A 91 3.05 -14.04 18.21
C PHE A 91 3.21 -13.68 16.73
N TYR A 92 2.17 -13.14 16.09
CA TYR A 92 2.24 -12.75 14.69
C TYR A 92 3.27 -11.63 14.47
N VAL A 93 3.29 -10.60 15.32
CA VAL A 93 4.25 -9.50 15.23
C VAL A 93 5.69 -10.02 15.34
N THR A 94 5.94 -10.96 16.29
CA THR A 94 7.26 -11.60 16.42
C THR A 94 7.61 -12.44 15.19
N GLN A 95 6.63 -13.16 14.62
CA GLN A 95 6.86 -13.98 13.44
C GLN A 95 7.35 -13.14 12.24
N LEU A 96 6.87 -11.91 12.08
CA LEU A 96 7.32 -11.02 11.02
C LEU A 96 8.84 -10.75 11.09
N THR A 97 9.38 -10.55 12.29
CA THR A 97 10.81 -10.28 12.48
C THR A 97 11.69 -11.51 12.22
N THR A 98 11.15 -12.72 12.39
CA THR A 98 11.90 -13.97 12.16
C THR A 98 12.01 -14.37 10.68
N ARG A 99 11.16 -13.81 9.82
CA ARG A 99 11.13 -14.11 8.37
C ARG A 99 12.05 -13.22 7.54
N VAL A 100 12.62 -12.19 8.12
CA VAL A 100 13.47 -11.24 7.41
C VAL A 100 14.90 -11.72 7.39
N ASN A 101 15.47 -11.86 6.18
CA ASN A 101 16.89 -12.16 6.02
C ASN A 101 17.75 -10.90 5.87
N SER A 102 17.19 -9.79 5.35
CA SER A 102 17.86 -8.51 5.14
C SER A 102 16.87 -7.46 4.63
N ALA A 103 17.04 -6.18 5.01
CA ALA A 103 16.30 -5.05 4.46
C ALA A 103 16.93 -4.50 3.16
N SER A 104 17.97 -5.12 2.63
CA SER A 104 18.72 -4.61 1.45
C SER A 104 17.84 -4.30 0.23
N ASN A 105 16.68 -4.93 0.10
CA ASN A 105 15.76 -4.75 -1.03
C ASN A 105 14.41 -4.18 -0.61
N ILE A 106 14.31 -3.56 0.56
CA ILE A 106 13.04 -3.11 1.13
C ILE A 106 12.29 -2.14 0.20
N GLU A 107 12.99 -1.23 -0.44
CA GLU A 107 12.40 -0.30 -1.41
C GLU A 107 11.81 -1.03 -2.61
N TYR A 108 12.52 -2.01 -3.16
CA TYR A 108 12.01 -2.83 -4.26
C TYR A 108 10.76 -3.62 -3.86
N HIS A 109 10.76 -4.22 -2.66
CA HIS A 109 9.59 -4.91 -2.12
C HIS A 109 8.40 -3.96 -1.92
N ALA A 110 8.66 -2.76 -1.40
CA ALA A 110 7.65 -1.73 -1.23
C ALA A 110 7.00 -1.32 -2.58
N ARG A 111 7.79 -1.18 -3.64
CA ARG A 111 7.29 -0.89 -4.99
C ARG A 111 6.38 -2.00 -5.53
N ILE A 112 6.71 -3.27 -5.29
CA ILE A 112 5.84 -4.39 -5.69
C ILE A 112 4.51 -4.35 -4.91
N ILE A 113 4.54 -4.09 -3.60
CA ILE A 113 3.31 -3.94 -2.79
C ILE A 113 2.44 -2.82 -3.36
N LEU A 114 3.04 -1.67 -3.67
CA LEU A 114 2.35 -0.55 -4.28
C LEU A 114 1.73 -0.91 -5.63
N GLU A 115 2.46 -1.61 -6.51
CA GLU A 115 1.93 -2.08 -7.80
C GLU A 115 0.70 -2.98 -7.63
N GLN A 116 0.72 -3.91 -6.65
CA GLN A 116 -0.44 -4.75 -6.38
C GLN A 116 -1.63 -3.92 -5.86
N SER A 117 -1.38 -2.90 -5.05
CA SER A 117 -2.41 -1.97 -4.58
C SER A 117 -3.04 -1.20 -5.74
N ILE A 118 -2.25 -0.67 -6.65
CA ILE A 118 -2.73 0.04 -7.85
C ILE A 118 -3.62 -0.88 -8.71
N LYS A 119 -3.18 -2.13 -8.91
CA LYS A 119 -3.99 -3.11 -9.65
C LYS A 119 -5.34 -3.38 -9.00
N ARG A 120 -5.40 -3.46 -7.66
CA ARG A 120 -6.68 -3.61 -6.93
C ARG A 120 -7.59 -2.41 -7.14
N GLN A 121 -7.06 -1.19 -7.03
CA GLN A 121 -7.83 0.05 -7.26
C GLN A 121 -8.37 0.11 -8.70
N LEU A 122 -7.58 -0.27 -9.70
CA LEU A 122 -8.04 -0.33 -11.10
C LEU A 122 -9.15 -1.38 -11.30
N ILE A 123 -9.06 -2.53 -10.63
CA ILE A 123 -10.12 -3.57 -10.67
C ILE A 123 -11.41 -3.02 -10.04
N GLU A 124 -11.30 -2.34 -8.89
CA GLU A 124 -12.44 -1.73 -8.19
C GLU A 124 -13.15 -0.68 -9.07
N VAL A 125 -12.41 0.30 -9.59
CA VAL A 125 -12.94 1.32 -10.50
C VAL A 125 -13.57 0.69 -11.74
N SER A 126 -12.92 -0.31 -12.33
CA SER A 126 -13.47 -1.01 -13.50
C SER A 126 -14.79 -1.72 -13.19
N GLY A 127 -14.92 -2.31 -11.98
CA GLY A 127 -16.15 -2.95 -11.52
C GLY A 127 -17.28 -1.94 -11.29
N GLU A 128 -16.98 -0.79 -10.73
CA GLU A 128 -17.95 0.30 -10.52
C GLU A 128 -18.45 0.86 -11.86
N VAL A 129 -17.52 1.16 -12.77
CA VAL A 129 -17.86 1.63 -14.14
C VAL A 129 -18.75 0.62 -14.85
N GLN A 130 -18.39 -0.67 -14.76
CA GLN A 130 -19.20 -1.72 -15.38
C GLN A 130 -20.61 -1.78 -14.79
N LYS A 131 -20.74 -1.72 -13.45
CA LYS A 131 -22.02 -1.75 -12.76
C LYS A 131 -22.90 -0.57 -13.17
N GLU A 132 -22.37 0.66 -13.14
CA GLU A 132 -23.11 1.88 -13.46
C GLU A 132 -23.51 1.92 -14.95
N ALA A 133 -22.68 1.39 -15.85
CA ALA A 133 -22.97 1.33 -17.28
C ALA A 133 -24.14 0.37 -17.62
N TYR A 134 -24.47 -0.58 -16.74
CA TYR A 134 -25.66 -1.43 -16.88
C TYR A 134 -26.93 -0.83 -16.30
N GLU A 135 -26.83 0.27 -15.56
CA GLU A 135 -27.99 0.93 -14.96
C GLU A 135 -28.64 1.91 -15.97
N ASP A 136 -29.91 1.69 -16.35
CA ASP A 136 -30.63 2.53 -17.34
C ASP A 136 -30.79 3.99 -16.88
N THR A 137 -30.64 4.27 -15.58
CA THR A 137 -30.80 5.61 -14.99
C THR A 137 -29.52 6.42 -14.93
N THR A 138 -28.38 5.81 -15.24
CA THR A 138 -27.08 6.49 -15.18
C THR A 138 -26.91 7.45 -16.37
N ASP A 139 -26.59 8.72 -16.08
CA ASP A 139 -26.18 9.66 -17.12
C ASP A 139 -24.78 9.30 -17.64
N VAL A 140 -24.65 9.15 -18.95
CA VAL A 140 -23.41 8.71 -19.59
C VAL A 140 -22.29 9.73 -19.42
N PHE A 141 -22.59 11.02 -19.38
CA PHE A 141 -21.56 12.05 -19.20
C PHE A 141 -21.06 12.11 -17.78
N ASP A 142 -21.95 11.97 -16.80
CA ASP A 142 -21.57 11.86 -15.39
C ASP A 142 -20.72 10.61 -15.15
N LEU A 143 -21.05 9.48 -15.76
CA LEU A 143 -20.25 8.26 -15.67
C LEU A 143 -18.85 8.43 -16.26
N LEU A 144 -18.72 9.11 -17.40
CA LEU A 144 -17.42 9.40 -18.02
C LEU A 144 -16.57 10.32 -17.12
N ASP A 145 -17.16 11.40 -16.61
CA ASP A 145 -16.47 12.36 -15.76
C ASP A 145 -15.98 11.70 -14.46
N ASN A 146 -16.84 10.90 -13.81
CA ASN A 146 -16.50 10.18 -12.58
C ASN A 146 -15.38 9.14 -12.83
N THR A 147 -15.42 8.44 -13.97
CA THR A 147 -14.39 7.46 -14.35
C THR A 147 -13.05 8.15 -14.57
N GLU A 148 -13.03 9.27 -15.33
CA GLU A 148 -11.82 10.05 -15.56
C GLU A 148 -11.23 10.56 -14.25
N GLN A 149 -12.06 11.09 -13.35
CA GLN A 149 -11.61 11.56 -12.04
C GLN A 149 -11.00 10.43 -11.20
N SER A 150 -11.64 9.26 -11.16
CA SER A 150 -11.14 8.10 -10.40
C SER A 150 -9.79 7.61 -10.92
N LEU A 151 -9.60 7.55 -12.24
CA LEU A 151 -8.33 7.18 -12.86
C LEU A 151 -7.25 8.25 -12.62
N PHE A 152 -7.63 9.52 -12.65
CA PHE A 152 -6.74 10.63 -12.36
C PHE A 152 -6.26 10.58 -10.90
N ASP A 153 -7.15 10.31 -9.95
CA ASP A 153 -6.82 10.21 -8.51
C ASP A 153 -5.84 9.07 -8.25
N ILE A 154 -6.04 7.91 -8.88
CA ILE A 154 -5.09 6.79 -8.82
C ILE A 154 -3.73 7.22 -9.37
N SER A 155 -3.70 7.87 -10.52
CA SER A 155 -2.48 8.32 -11.18
C SER A 155 -1.76 9.40 -10.36
N GLU A 156 -2.48 10.42 -9.89
CA GLU A 156 -1.90 11.54 -9.16
C GLU A 156 -1.31 11.12 -7.81
N SER A 157 -1.99 10.23 -7.09
CA SER A 157 -1.51 9.72 -5.80
C SER A 157 -0.15 9.02 -5.89
N HIS A 158 0.23 8.56 -7.10
CA HIS A 158 1.46 7.81 -7.35
C HIS A 158 2.52 8.59 -8.16
N ILE A 159 2.11 9.51 -9.05
CA ILE A 159 3.02 10.27 -9.92
C ILE A 159 3.66 11.46 -9.19
N ARG A 160 2.96 12.14 -8.30
CA ARG A 160 3.50 13.32 -7.58
C ARG A 160 4.81 13.00 -6.85
N LYS A 161 4.99 11.78 -6.37
CA LYS A 161 6.20 11.35 -5.64
C LYS A 161 7.40 11.14 -6.56
N ASN A 162 7.20 10.57 -7.75
CA ASN A 162 8.28 10.39 -8.72
C ASN A 162 8.80 11.73 -9.26
N TYR A 163 7.92 12.72 -9.42
CA TYR A 163 8.30 14.05 -9.93
C TYR A 163 9.10 14.87 -8.92
N SER A 164 8.82 14.72 -7.61
CA SER A 164 9.57 15.42 -6.56
C SER A 164 10.99 14.87 -6.41
N GLN A 165 11.19 13.56 -6.58
CA GLN A 165 12.53 12.94 -6.57
C GLN A 165 13.37 13.40 -7.77
N VAL A 166 12.81 13.41 -8.97
CA VAL A 166 13.51 13.89 -10.18
C VAL A 166 13.89 15.37 -10.04
N LYS A 167 13.02 16.18 -9.47
CA LYS A 167 13.28 17.61 -9.23
C LYS A 167 14.37 17.84 -8.18
N GLY A 168 14.44 16.99 -7.15
CA GLY A 168 15.51 17.00 -6.14
C GLY A 168 16.87 16.65 -6.76
N LEU A 169 16.95 15.57 -7.51
CA LEU A 169 18.16 15.12 -8.21
C LEU A 169 18.63 16.14 -9.27
N MET A 170 17.72 16.77 -10.00
CA MET A 170 18.07 17.83 -10.95
C MET A 170 18.61 19.08 -10.23
N LYS A 171 18.10 19.41 -9.05
CA LYS A 171 18.58 20.55 -8.28
C LYS A 171 19.98 20.27 -7.72
N GLU A 172 20.23 19.10 -7.17
CA GLU A 172 21.58 18.68 -6.72
C GLU A 172 22.57 18.68 -7.87
N ALA A 173 22.18 18.17 -9.05
CA ALA A 173 23.06 18.16 -10.24
C ALA A 173 23.34 19.57 -10.78
N ILE A 174 22.46 20.56 -10.56
CA ILE A 174 22.67 21.95 -10.97
C ILE A 174 23.52 22.71 -9.95
N ASP A 175 23.39 22.39 -8.67
CA ASP A 175 24.17 23.04 -7.58
C ASP A 175 25.63 22.53 -7.53
N GLU A 176 25.96 21.40 -8.20
CA GLU A 176 27.32 20.86 -8.36
C GLU A 176 28.07 21.34 -9.64
N LEU A 177 27.45 22.16 -10.47
CA LEU A 177 28.04 22.77 -11.68
C LEU A 177 28.42 24.24 -11.46
#